data_fae2d9458752b0086b0a7fe2e87185ea
#
_entry.id   fae2d9458752b0086b0a7fe2e87185ea
#
_cell.length_a   1.000
_cell.length_b   1.000
_cell.length_c   1.000
_cell.angle_alpha   90.00
_cell.angle_beta   90.00
_cell.angle_gamma   90.00
#
_symmetry.space_group_name_H-M   'P 1'
#
loop_
_entity.id
_entity.type
_entity.pdbx_description
1 polymer ?
#
loop_
_entity_poly.entity_id
_entity_poly.type
_entity_poly.pdbx_seq_one_letter_code
_entity_poly.pdbx_strand_id
1 'polypeptide(L)'
;MKKSLFLSMCLAMTFSSAHAGTVKVYAAASLSNAMTDIAKIYQAQHPQTKIVSVFAASSALAKQVQAGASSDLFFSADQDWMNYLVQKNVISSNSVTPLLFNQLVVISPRNLNIAFKAQPNFNFAQSFKGHLCTGQMESVPAGKYAKQSLMKLNWLNNLKGRIVGTDDVRSALAFVERGECEVGIVYKTDALISQKIKIIGTFPANSHSLIVYPLALTRQGTKNKEAVQFEQFVKSSQIAKTIFQKYGFSLKS
;
A
#
# COMPACT_ATOMS: atom_id res chain seq x y z
N MET A 1 22.31 28.83 73.68
CA MET A 1 22.00 29.27 72.31
C MET A 1 22.24 28.07 71.35
N LYS A 2 21.20 27.34 70.97
CA LYS A 2 21.30 26.17 70.07
C LYS A 2 20.90 26.66 68.69
N LYS A 3 21.82 26.63 67.73
CA LYS A 3 21.57 26.92 66.29
C LYS A 3 21.11 25.64 65.60
N SER A 4 19.85 25.62 65.18
CA SER A 4 19.25 24.54 64.38
C SER A 4 19.59 24.75 62.92
N LEU A 5 20.31 23.82 62.30
CA LEU A 5 20.69 23.84 60.89
C LEU A 5 19.62 23.08 60.10
N PHE A 6 18.73 23.77 59.39
CA PHE A 6 17.79 23.19 58.46
C PHE A 6 18.51 22.82 57.13
N LEU A 7 18.74 21.53 56.92
CA LEU A 7 19.27 20.99 55.68
C LEU A 7 18.11 20.81 54.69
N SER A 8 17.95 21.76 53.77
CA SER A 8 16.97 21.70 52.67
C SER A 8 17.47 20.74 51.59
N MET A 9 16.87 19.54 51.51
CA MET A 9 17.16 18.52 50.52
C MET A 9 16.35 18.83 49.24
N CYS A 10 16.98 19.52 48.26
CA CYS A 10 16.44 19.73 46.93
C CYS A 10 16.39 18.41 46.17
N LEU A 11 15.20 17.82 46.02
CA LEU A 11 14.92 16.66 45.19
C LEU A 11 14.96 17.11 43.74
N ALA A 12 16.09 16.92 43.06
CA ALA A 12 16.22 17.20 41.63
C ALA A 12 15.41 16.13 40.85
N MET A 13 14.20 16.48 40.43
CA MET A 13 13.43 15.69 39.44
C MET A 13 14.14 15.78 38.10
N THR A 14 14.88 14.74 37.73
CA THR A 14 15.39 14.56 36.36
C THR A 14 14.23 14.28 35.43
N PHE A 15 13.75 15.28 34.72
CA PHE A 15 12.87 15.08 33.58
C PHE A 15 13.67 14.36 32.49
N SER A 16 13.55 13.04 32.42
CA SER A 16 13.98 12.30 31.23
C SER A 16 13.17 12.82 30.05
N SER A 17 13.81 13.60 29.19
CA SER A 17 13.23 13.98 27.91
C SER A 17 12.98 12.70 27.13
N ALA A 18 11.74 12.23 27.11
CA ALA A 18 11.32 11.14 26.25
C ALA A 18 11.52 11.61 24.79
N HIS A 19 12.61 11.20 24.15
CA HIS A 19 12.79 11.41 22.73
C HIS A 19 11.69 10.63 22.00
N ALA A 20 10.80 11.36 21.33
CA ALA A 20 9.79 10.74 20.48
C ALA A 20 10.49 9.94 19.38
N GLY A 21 10.41 8.62 19.44
CA GLY A 21 10.93 7.74 18.41
C GLY A 21 10.13 7.95 17.11
N THR A 22 10.83 8.09 15.98
CA THR A 22 10.17 8.21 14.67
C THR A 22 10.30 6.91 13.90
N VAL A 23 9.18 6.42 13.38
CA VAL A 23 9.10 5.25 12.50
C VAL A 23 8.71 5.71 11.10
N LYS A 24 9.56 5.45 10.12
CA LYS A 24 9.33 5.80 8.71
C LYS A 24 8.83 4.58 7.95
N VAL A 25 7.60 4.67 7.45
CA VAL A 25 6.91 3.60 6.73
C VAL A 25 6.78 3.97 5.27
N TYR A 26 7.37 3.16 4.39
CA TYR A 26 7.23 3.26 2.95
C TYR A 26 6.23 2.20 2.50
N ALA A 27 5.02 2.60 2.15
CA ALA A 27 3.91 1.68 1.86
C ALA A 27 3.26 1.96 0.51
N ALA A 28 2.83 0.91 -0.17
CA ALA A 28 2.12 1.01 -1.44
C ALA A 28 0.92 1.97 -1.34
N ALA A 29 0.67 2.77 -2.38
CA ALA A 29 -0.40 3.78 -2.42
C ALA A 29 -1.78 3.22 -2.03
N SER A 30 -2.09 2.00 -2.43
CA SER A 30 -3.34 1.30 -2.07
C SER A 30 -3.52 1.04 -0.56
N LEU A 31 -2.43 1.07 0.22
CA LEU A 31 -2.45 0.91 1.68
C LEU A 31 -2.74 2.22 2.44
N SER A 32 -2.76 3.36 1.75
CA SER A 32 -2.71 4.68 2.41
C SER A 32 -3.80 4.88 3.47
N ASN A 33 -5.06 4.57 3.16
CA ASN A 33 -6.17 4.73 4.12
C ASN A 33 -6.03 3.80 5.32
N ALA A 34 -5.75 2.51 5.08
CA ALA A 34 -5.63 1.54 6.16
C ALA A 34 -4.43 1.86 7.07
N MET A 35 -3.26 2.13 6.49
CA MET A 35 -2.06 2.45 7.26
C MET A 35 -2.17 3.79 8.00
N THR A 36 -2.88 4.77 7.46
CA THR A 36 -3.17 6.03 8.16
C THR A 36 -4.02 5.79 9.40
N ASP A 37 -5.11 5.00 9.27
CA ASP A 37 -5.96 4.65 10.42
C ASP A 37 -5.18 3.83 11.47
N ILE A 38 -4.37 2.85 11.03
CA ILE A 38 -3.53 2.03 11.93
C ILE A 38 -2.51 2.91 12.66
N ALA A 39 -1.81 3.80 11.94
CA ALA A 39 -0.82 4.70 12.51
C ALA A 39 -1.45 5.64 13.55
N LYS A 40 -2.64 6.19 13.26
CA LYS A 40 -3.38 7.06 14.18
C LYS A 40 -3.71 6.33 15.49
N ILE A 41 -4.22 5.10 15.42
CA ILE A 41 -4.57 4.33 16.62
C ILE A 41 -3.32 3.92 17.39
N TYR A 42 -2.27 3.49 16.70
CA TYR A 42 -1.00 3.14 17.33
C TYR A 42 -0.40 4.33 18.10
N GLN A 43 -0.33 5.51 17.47
CA GLN A 43 0.19 6.72 18.11
C GLN A 43 -0.64 7.16 19.33
N ALA A 44 -1.96 6.96 19.32
CA ALA A 44 -2.79 7.24 20.47
C ALA A 44 -2.46 6.33 21.67
N GLN A 45 -2.05 5.08 21.41
CA GLN A 45 -1.61 4.10 22.44
C GLN A 45 -0.12 4.27 22.81
N HIS A 46 0.68 4.87 21.92
CA HIS A 46 2.13 5.06 22.09
C HIS A 46 2.50 6.53 21.78
N PRO A 47 2.16 7.48 22.66
CA PRO A 47 2.29 8.93 22.39
C PRO A 47 3.75 9.39 22.18
N GLN A 48 4.73 8.62 22.63
CA GLN A 48 6.16 8.87 22.36
C GLN A 48 6.62 8.34 21.00
N THR A 49 5.77 7.69 20.20
CA THR A 49 6.14 7.17 18.88
C THR A 49 5.42 7.97 17.79
N LYS A 50 6.20 8.51 16.85
CA LYS A 50 5.68 9.20 15.65
C LYS A 50 5.79 8.29 14.44
N ILE A 51 4.68 8.00 13.77
CA ILE A 51 4.66 7.26 12.51
C ILE A 51 4.62 8.25 11.35
N VAL A 52 5.61 8.18 10.46
CA VAL A 52 5.70 8.99 9.24
C VAL A 52 5.58 8.06 8.04
N SER A 53 4.45 8.12 7.35
CA SER A 53 4.16 7.27 6.19
C SER A 53 4.41 8.01 4.88
N VAL A 54 5.06 7.33 3.94
CA VAL A 54 5.24 7.75 2.54
C VAL A 54 4.50 6.77 1.67
N PHE A 55 3.55 7.27 0.87
CA PHE A 55 2.72 6.45 0.00
C PHE A 55 3.01 6.77 -1.47
N ALA A 56 3.33 5.74 -2.24
CA ALA A 56 3.53 5.81 -3.70
C ALA A 56 3.47 4.38 -4.27
N ALA A 57 3.74 4.22 -5.58
CA ALA A 57 3.93 2.88 -6.12
C ALA A 57 5.10 2.16 -5.44
N SER A 58 4.96 0.86 -5.19
CA SER A 58 6.03 0.05 -4.59
C SER A 58 7.34 0.12 -5.37
N SER A 59 7.25 0.27 -6.70
CA SER A 59 8.41 0.48 -7.59
C SER A 59 9.20 1.75 -7.27
N ALA A 60 8.52 2.87 -7.11
CA ALA A 60 9.13 4.15 -6.78
C ALA A 60 9.74 4.12 -5.39
N LEU A 61 8.97 3.60 -4.41
CA LEU A 61 9.42 3.49 -3.02
C LEU A 61 10.64 2.57 -2.88
N ALA A 62 10.63 1.40 -3.55
CA ALA A 62 11.75 0.47 -3.52
C ALA A 62 13.04 1.09 -4.08
N LYS A 63 12.94 1.86 -5.19
CA LYS A 63 14.07 2.57 -5.76
C LYS A 63 14.59 3.68 -4.82
N GLN A 64 13.69 4.43 -4.17
CA GLN A 64 14.07 5.45 -3.19
C GLN A 64 14.80 4.84 -1.99
N VAL A 65 14.27 3.75 -1.43
CA VAL A 65 14.90 3.05 -0.30
C VAL A 65 16.25 2.46 -0.70
N GLN A 66 16.36 1.87 -1.89
CA GLN A 66 17.64 1.37 -2.42
C GLN A 66 18.66 2.49 -2.64
N ALA A 67 18.20 3.68 -3.03
CA ALA A 67 19.05 4.87 -3.20
C ALA A 67 19.43 5.57 -1.88
N GLY A 68 19.03 5.00 -0.72
CA GLY A 68 19.42 5.50 0.60
C GLY A 68 18.36 6.34 1.32
N ALA A 69 17.12 6.41 0.81
CA ALA A 69 16.05 7.05 1.56
C ALA A 69 15.83 6.32 2.90
N SER A 70 15.82 7.09 3.99
CA SER A 70 15.63 6.53 5.33
C SER A 70 14.23 5.93 5.47
N SER A 71 14.15 4.61 5.60
CA SER A 71 12.91 3.85 5.76
C SER A 71 13.11 2.73 6.78
N ASP A 72 12.20 2.63 7.74
CA ASP A 72 12.22 1.56 8.73
C ASP A 72 11.40 0.34 8.27
N LEU A 73 10.21 0.58 7.66
CA LEU A 73 9.34 -0.45 7.13
C LEU A 73 9.09 -0.24 5.63
N PHE A 74 9.07 -1.35 4.90
CA PHE A 74 8.62 -1.39 3.51
C PHE A 74 7.43 -2.34 3.38
N PHE A 75 6.32 -1.83 2.83
CA PHE A 75 5.08 -2.58 2.63
C PHE A 75 4.67 -2.51 1.16
N SER A 76 5.03 -3.53 0.41
CA SER A 76 4.83 -3.60 -1.04
C SER A 76 3.44 -4.10 -1.41
N ALA A 77 2.99 -3.76 -2.64
CA ALA A 77 1.80 -4.33 -3.27
C ALA A 77 2.13 -5.48 -4.24
N ASP A 78 3.37 -5.89 -4.32
CA ASP A 78 3.81 -7.11 -5.02
C ASP A 78 5.07 -7.70 -4.39
N GLN A 79 5.32 -8.97 -4.70
CA GLN A 79 6.49 -9.69 -4.23
C GLN A 79 7.77 -9.26 -4.95
N ASP A 80 7.68 -8.81 -6.21
CA ASP A 80 8.86 -8.51 -7.02
C ASP A 80 9.65 -7.32 -6.46
N TRP A 81 8.97 -6.24 -6.05
CA TRP A 81 9.63 -5.09 -5.43
C TRP A 81 10.15 -5.37 -4.02
N MET A 82 9.52 -6.29 -3.29
CA MET A 82 10.09 -6.80 -2.04
C MET A 82 11.36 -7.61 -2.33
N ASN A 83 11.32 -8.54 -3.28
CA ASN A 83 12.47 -9.34 -3.69
C ASN A 83 13.62 -8.46 -4.22
N TYR A 84 13.28 -7.38 -4.94
CA TYR A 84 14.28 -6.41 -5.38
C TYR A 84 15.09 -5.83 -4.20
N LEU A 85 14.44 -5.40 -3.12
CA LEU A 85 15.11 -4.90 -1.93
C LEU A 85 15.87 -5.99 -1.16
N VAL A 86 15.40 -7.23 -1.18
CA VAL A 86 16.13 -8.38 -0.64
C VAL A 86 17.42 -8.62 -1.42
N GLN A 87 17.37 -8.64 -2.76
CA GLN A 87 18.54 -8.79 -3.63
C GLN A 87 19.56 -7.65 -3.47
N LYS A 88 19.07 -6.44 -3.15
CA LYS A 88 19.93 -5.28 -2.85
C LYS A 88 20.45 -5.27 -1.41
N ASN A 89 20.20 -6.31 -0.63
CA ASN A 89 20.59 -6.43 0.79
C ASN A 89 20.05 -5.29 1.68
N VAL A 90 18.96 -4.62 1.29
CA VAL A 90 18.26 -3.61 2.10
C VAL A 90 17.31 -4.25 3.11
N ILE A 91 16.72 -5.39 2.72
CA ILE A 91 15.82 -6.20 3.55
C ILE A 91 16.39 -7.61 3.66
N SER A 92 16.25 -8.23 4.83
CA SER A 92 16.56 -9.66 5.02
C SER A 92 15.41 -10.52 4.52
N SER A 93 15.70 -11.57 3.76
CA SER A 93 14.66 -12.51 3.28
C SER A 93 13.83 -13.11 4.41
N ASN A 94 14.46 -13.38 5.56
CA ASN A 94 13.81 -13.97 6.73
C ASN A 94 12.84 -13.01 7.45
N SER A 95 12.90 -11.68 7.17
CA SER A 95 12.00 -10.70 7.76
C SER A 95 10.74 -10.46 6.91
N VAL A 96 10.69 -11.00 5.69
CA VAL A 96 9.57 -10.79 4.78
C VAL A 96 8.35 -11.60 5.22
N THR A 97 7.25 -10.92 5.50
CA THR A 97 5.97 -11.54 5.86
C THR A 97 4.93 -11.23 4.79
N PRO A 98 4.42 -12.22 4.03
CA PRO A 98 3.24 -12.03 3.18
C PRO A 98 2.02 -11.85 4.08
N LEU A 99 1.48 -10.63 4.13
CA LEU A 99 0.51 -10.23 5.16
C LEU A 99 -0.91 -10.12 4.63
N LEU A 100 -1.10 -9.49 3.46
CA LEU A 100 -2.42 -9.19 2.91
C LEU A 100 -2.54 -9.66 1.47
N PHE A 101 -3.80 -9.84 1.03
CA PHE A 101 -4.16 -10.18 -0.34
C PHE A 101 -5.20 -9.20 -0.88
N ASN A 102 -5.28 -9.10 -2.22
CA ASN A 102 -6.20 -8.21 -2.89
C ASN A 102 -6.79 -8.86 -4.17
N GLN A 103 -7.72 -8.17 -4.80
CA GLN A 103 -8.32 -8.57 -6.07
C GLN A 103 -8.15 -7.43 -7.08
N LEU A 104 -7.96 -7.79 -8.35
CA LEU A 104 -7.92 -6.85 -9.45
C LEU A 104 -9.33 -6.66 -10.01
N VAL A 105 -9.78 -5.42 -10.15
CA VAL A 105 -11.11 -5.07 -10.60
C VAL A 105 -11.06 -4.07 -11.74
N VAL A 106 -12.12 -4.06 -12.53
CA VAL A 106 -12.38 -3.04 -13.55
C VAL A 106 -13.41 -2.07 -13.00
N ILE A 107 -13.11 -0.79 -13.11
CA ILE A 107 -13.97 0.31 -12.64
C ILE A 107 -14.35 1.24 -13.79
N SER A 108 -15.48 1.93 -13.64
CA SER A 108 -15.90 3.03 -14.50
C SER A 108 -16.59 4.14 -13.69
N PRO A 109 -16.69 5.37 -14.20
CA PRO A 109 -17.57 6.38 -13.64
C PRO A 109 -18.99 5.84 -13.48
N ARG A 110 -19.70 6.22 -12.41
CA ARG A 110 -21.05 5.67 -12.10
C ARG A 110 -22.09 5.95 -13.19
N ASN A 111 -21.97 7.06 -13.89
CA ASN A 111 -22.87 7.48 -14.96
C ASN A 111 -22.66 6.76 -16.29
N LEU A 112 -21.57 6.02 -16.47
CA LEU A 112 -21.33 5.24 -17.69
C LEU A 112 -21.84 3.82 -17.55
N ASN A 113 -22.45 3.29 -18.60
CA ASN A 113 -22.87 1.90 -18.67
C ASN A 113 -21.96 1.12 -19.62
N ILE A 114 -20.91 0.51 -19.07
CA ILE A 114 -19.88 -0.22 -19.83
C ILE A 114 -20.04 -1.71 -19.54
N ALA A 115 -20.21 -2.50 -20.60
CA ALA A 115 -20.30 -3.94 -20.50
C ALA A 115 -18.93 -4.55 -20.16
N PHE A 116 -18.93 -5.55 -19.30
CA PHE A 116 -17.73 -6.30 -18.95
C PHE A 116 -18.05 -7.79 -18.77
N LYS A 117 -17.28 -8.64 -19.40
CA LYS A 117 -17.27 -10.10 -19.18
C LYS A 117 -15.81 -10.56 -19.25
N ALA A 118 -15.27 -11.13 -18.18
CA ALA A 118 -13.87 -11.59 -18.10
C ALA A 118 -13.67 -12.90 -18.90
N GLN A 119 -13.85 -12.87 -20.20
CA GLN A 119 -13.76 -14.01 -21.11
C GLN A 119 -12.91 -13.64 -22.34
N PRO A 120 -12.07 -14.56 -22.88
CA PRO A 120 -11.20 -14.26 -24.01
C PRO A 120 -11.94 -13.85 -25.31
N ASN A 121 -13.17 -14.33 -25.49
CA ASN A 121 -14.02 -14.01 -26.65
C ASN A 121 -14.84 -12.71 -26.48
N PHE A 122 -14.77 -12.05 -25.33
CA PHE A 122 -15.42 -10.76 -25.11
C PHE A 122 -14.51 -9.63 -25.62
N ASN A 123 -15.01 -8.83 -26.56
CA ASN A 123 -14.23 -7.70 -27.08
C ASN A 123 -14.35 -6.49 -26.15
N PHE A 124 -13.52 -6.47 -25.10
CA PHE A 124 -13.54 -5.42 -24.10
C PHE A 124 -13.19 -4.03 -24.70
N ALA A 125 -12.33 -3.99 -25.72
CA ALA A 125 -11.95 -2.75 -26.36
C ALA A 125 -13.12 -2.05 -27.07
N GLN A 126 -14.15 -2.78 -27.47
CA GLN A 126 -15.37 -2.23 -28.09
C GLN A 126 -16.41 -1.76 -27.07
N SER A 127 -16.29 -2.12 -25.79
CA SER A 127 -17.28 -1.77 -24.76
C SER A 127 -17.18 -0.31 -24.28
N PHE A 128 -16.11 0.42 -24.66
CA PHE A 128 -15.89 1.84 -24.36
C PHE A 128 -15.09 2.50 -25.48
N LYS A 129 -15.10 3.83 -25.56
CA LYS A 129 -14.44 4.58 -26.65
C LYS A 129 -13.13 5.26 -26.21
N GLY A 130 -13.07 5.77 -24.99
CA GLY A 130 -11.96 6.55 -24.44
C GLY A 130 -10.79 5.70 -23.97
N HIS A 131 -10.15 6.11 -22.90
CA HIS A 131 -8.94 5.50 -22.35
C HIS A 131 -9.23 4.56 -21.20
N LEU A 132 -8.32 3.60 -21.01
CA LEU A 132 -8.21 2.73 -19.85
C LEU A 132 -7.02 3.18 -19.03
N CYS A 133 -7.24 3.54 -17.78
CA CYS A 133 -6.19 3.91 -16.83
C CYS A 133 -5.82 2.74 -15.90
N THR A 134 -4.53 2.54 -15.69
CA THR A 134 -3.99 1.64 -14.67
C THR A 134 -2.59 2.11 -14.30
N GLY A 135 -1.95 1.53 -13.29
CA GLY A 135 -0.54 1.78 -13.03
C GLY A 135 0.32 1.46 -14.26
N GLN A 136 1.46 2.13 -14.39
CA GLN A 136 2.41 1.84 -15.47
C GLN A 136 2.75 0.34 -15.51
N MET A 137 2.49 -0.32 -16.65
CA MET A 137 2.44 -1.80 -16.75
C MET A 137 3.77 -2.50 -16.55
N GLU A 138 4.89 -1.81 -16.75
CA GLU A 138 6.22 -2.42 -16.63
C GLU A 138 6.78 -2.32 -15.21
N SER A 139 6.26 -1.44 -14.37
CA SER A 139 6.87 -1.15 -13.08
C SER A 139 5.87 -1.11 -11.91
N VAL A 140 4.71 -0.49 -12.08
CA VAL A 140 3.74 -0.31 -10.99
C VAL A 140 2.99 -1.63 -10.74
N PRO A 141 2.90 -2.13 -9.50
CA PRO A 141 2.29 -3.43 -9.21
C PRO A 141 0.91 -3.64 -9.84
N ALA A 142 -0.02 -2.70 -9.66
CA ALA A 142 -1.36 -2.79 -10.25
C ALA A 142 -1.32 -2.90 -11.80
N GLY A 143 -0.42 -2.16 -12.43
CA GLY A 143 -0.21 -2.21 -13.88
C GLY A 143 0.37 -3.54 -14.35
N LYS A 144 1.31 -4.12 -13.59
CA LYS A 144 1.88 -5.45 -13.88
C LYS A 144 0.80 -6.53 -13.86
N TYR A 145 -0.07 -6.54 -12.84
CA TYR A 145 -1.20 -7.47 -12.77
C TYR A 145 -2.23 -7.21 -13.86
N ALA A 146 -2.52 -5.93 -14.18
CA ALA A 146 -3.39 -5.57 -15.29
C ALA A 146 -2.84 -6.10 -16.63
N LYS A 147 -1.54 -5.93 -16.89
CA LYS A 147 -0.87 -6.47 -18.08
C LYS A 147 -1.05 -7.98 -18.20
N GLN A 148 -0.80 -8.72 -17.12
CA GLN A 148 -0.97 -10.18 -17.10
C GLN A 148 -2.41 -10.57 -17.45
N SER A 149 -3.41 -9.93 -16.82
CA SER A 149 -4.83 -10.22 -17.06
C SER A 149 -5.26 -9.89 -18.50
N LEU A 150 -4.84 -8.74 -19.01
CA LEU A 150 -5.14 -8.32 -20.37
C LEU A 150 -4.50 -9.24 -21.42
N MET A 151 -3.28 -9.73 -21.16
CA MET A 151 -2.62 -10.73 -22.02
C MET A 151 -3.36 -12.08 -21.95
N LYS A 152 -3.70 -12.56 -20.76
CA LYS A 152 -4.39 -13.84 -20.57
C LYS A 152 -5.76 -13.88 -21.24
N LEU A 153 -6.44 -12.74 -21.31
CA LEU A 153 -7.75 -12.60 -21.96
C LEU A 153 -7.66 -12.19 -23.44
N ASN A 154 -6.44 -12.09 -24.01
CA ASN A 154 -6.19 -11.65 -25.38
C ASN A 154 -6.68 -10.22 -25.69
N TRP A 155 -6.77 -9.34 -24.69
CA TRP A 155 -7.30 -7.98 -24.85
C TRP A 155 -6.21 -6.91 -25.05
N LEU A 156 -4.97 -7.20 -24.64
CA LEU A 156 -3.90 -6.20 -24.60
C LEU A 156 -3.64 -5.54 -25.97
N ASN A 157 -3.60 -6.34 -27.05
CA ASN A 157 -3.34 -5.83 -28.41
C ASN A 157 -4.49 -4.93 -28.89
N ASN A 158 -5.74 -5.25 -28.56
CA ASN A 158 -6.91 -4.47 -28.97
C ASN A 158 -7.03 -3.13 -28.20
N LEU A 159 -6.31 -3.00 -27.10
CA LEU A 159 -6.25 -1.79 -26.27
C LEU A 159 -4.99 -0.96 -26.50
N LYS A 160 -4.12 -1.37 -27.44
CA LYS A 160 -2.88 -0.65 -27.77
C LYS A 160 -3.20 0.80 -28.15
N GLY A 161 -2.45 1.75 -27.57
CA GLY A 161 -2.66 3.19 -27.77
C GLY A 161 -3.80 3.81 -26.94
N ARG A 162 -4.56 2.98 -26.22
CA ARG A 162 -5.68 3.46 -25.36
C ARG A 162 -5.42 3.27 -23.87
N ILE A 163 -4.30 2.68 -23.49
CA ILE A 163 -3.92 2.46 -22.11
C ILE A 163 -3.07 3.62 -21.61
N VAL A 164 -3.50 4.27 -20.55
CA VAL A 164 -2.77 5.31 -19.84
C VAL A 164 -2.15 4.70 -18.59
N GLY A 165 -0.82 4.63 -18.57
CA GLY A 165 -0.05 4.19 -17.40
C GLY A 165 0.16 5.34 -16.43
N THR A 166 -0.22 5.16 -15.18
CA THR A 166 -0.08 6.17 -14.13
C THR A 166 1.05 5.83 -13.16
N ASP A 167 1.52 6.83 -12.41
CA ASP A 167 2.62 6.69 -11.46
C ASP A 167 2.30 5.71 -10.32
N ASP A 168 1.04 5.60 -9.93
CA ASP A 168 0.52 4.61 -8.99
C ASP A 168 -0.97 4.31 -9.23
N VAL A 169 -1.53 3.35 -8.48
CA VAL A 169 -2.93 2.91 -8.64
C VAL A 169 -3.94 3.97 -8.19
N ARG A 170 -3.60 4.84 -7.25
CA ARG A 170 -4.50 5.91 -6.78
C ARG A 170 -4.62 7.03 -7.82
N SER A 171 -3.57 7.30 -8.56
CA SER A 171 -3.60 8.19 -9.73
C SER A 171 -4.51 7.62 -10.81
N ALA A 172 -4.46 6.30 -11.06
CA ALA A 172 -5.39 5.66 -12.01
C ALA A 172 -6.86 5.79 -11.56
N LEU A 173 -7.15 5.54 -10.26
CA LEU A 173 -8.48 5.76 -9.69
C LEU A 173 -8.94 7.21 -9.88
N ALA A 174 -8.09 8.18 -9.56
CA ALA A 174 -8.41 9.60 -9.64
C ALA A 174 -8.72 10.04 -11.09
N PHE A 175 -8.04 9.47 -12.10
CA PHE A 175 -8.32 9.77 -13.51
C PHE A 175 -9.70 9.26 -13.92
N VAL A 176 -10.12 8.09 -13.44
CA VAL A 176 -11.47 7.57 -13.68
C VAL A 176 -12.52 8.41 -12.94
N GLU A 177 -12.25 8.81 -11.69
CA GLU A 177 -13.16 9.67 -10.91
C GLU A 177 -13.43 11.05 -11.54
N ARG A 178 -12.45 11.57 -12.30
CA ARG A 178 -12.56 12.84 -13.03
C ARG A 178 -13.09 12.66 -14.46
N GLY A 179 -13.31 11.41 -14.91
CA GLY A 179 -13.78 11.12 -16.26
C GLY A 179 -12.70 11.27 -17.34
N GLU A 180 -11.43 11.40 -16.98
CA GLU A 180 -10.28 11.41 -17.91
C GLU A 180 -10.05 10.03 -18.51
N CYS A 181 -10.44 8.97 -17.83
CA CYS A 181 -10.52 7.60 -18.31
C CYS A 181 -11.93 7.06 -18.12
N GLU A 182 -12.48 6.44 -19.16
CA GLU A 182 -13.79 5.78 -19.08
C GLU A 182 -13.73 4.49 -18.28
N VAL A 183 -12.54 3.85 -18.24
CA VAL A 183 -12.30 2.57 -17.57
C VAL A 183 -11.01 2.65 -16.77
N GLY A 184 -10.98 2.00 -15.62
CA GLY A 184 -9.76 1.79 -14.84
C GLY A 184 -9.57 0.33 -14.45
N ILE A 185 -8.32 -0.09 -14.35
CA ILE A 185 -7.96 -1.36 -13.69
C ILE A 185 -7.18 -1.01 -12.43
N VAL A 186 -7.79 -1.32 -11.28
CA VAL A 186 -7.28 -0.99 -9.95
C VAL A 186 -7.48 -2.16 -9.00
N TYR A 187 -7.00 -2.07 -7.78
CA TYR A 187 -7.37 -3.06 -6.77
C TYR A 187 -8.78 -2.82 -6.23
N LYS A 188 -9.42 -3.89 -5.78
CA LYS A 188 -10.73 -3.80 -5.13
C LYS A 188 -10.73 -2.82 -3.95
N THR A 189 -9.66 -2.80 -3.17
CA THR A 189 -9.50 -1.89 -2.04
C THR A 189 -9.50 -0.42 -2.45
N ASP A 190 -8.96 -0.08 -3.64
CA ASP A 190 -9.00 1.28 -4.17
C ASP A 190 -10.39 1.64 -4.67
N ALA A 191 -11.09 0.69 -5.29
CA ALA A 191 -12.45 0.91 -5.76
C ALA A 191 -13.45 1.15 -4.61
N LEU A 192 -13.29 0.44 -3.49
CA LEU A 192 -14.20 0.51 -2.35
C LEU A 192 -14.19 1.85 -1.60
N ILE A 193 -13.13 2.63 -1.71
CA ILE A 193 -13.05 3.94 -1.02
C ILE A 193 -13.71 5.07 -1.80
N SER A 194 -14.06 4.85 -3.07
CA SER A 194 -14.62 5.88 -3.95
C SER A 194 -16.13 5.75 -4.09
N GLN A 195 -16.82 6.88 -3.98
CA GLN A 195 -18.25 6.98 -4.27
C GLN A 195 -18.56 7.44 -5.70
N LYS A 196 -17.53 7.84 -6.48
CA LYS A 196 -17.70 8.40 -7.83
C LYS A 196 -17.67 7.34 -8.92
N ILE A 197 -17.14 6.17 -8.62
CA ILE A 197 -17.01 5.06 -9.56
C ILE A 197 -17.87 3.85 -9.15
N LYS A 198 -17.97 2.90 -10.05
CA LYS A 198 -18.51 1.57 -9.77
C LYS A 198 -17.56 0.49 -10.27
N ILE A 199 -17.55 -0.65 -9.60
CA ILE A 199 -16.91 -1.87 -10.08
C ILE A 199 -17.83 -2.47 -11.14
N ILE A 200 -17.33 -2.64 -12.36
CA ILE A 200 -18.06 -3.28 -13.48
C ILE A 200 -17.67 -4.75 -13.66
N GLY A 201 -16.58 -5.16 -13.02
CA GLY A 201 -16.18 -6.57 -12.98
C GLY A 201 -14.89 -6.83 -12.23
N THR A 202 -14.64 -8.11 -11.95
CA THR A 202 -13.44 -8.60 -11.28
C THR A 202 -12.70 -9.54 -12.23
N PHE A 203 -11.40 -9.43 -12.30
CA PHE A 203 -10.57 -10.34 -13.06
C PHE A 203 -10.52 -11.72 -12.38
N PRO A 204 -10.54 -12.82 -13.15
CA PRO A 204 -10.36 -14.16 -12.60
C PRO A 204 -9.00 -14.28 -11.91
N ALA A 205 -8.96 -14.97 -10.77
CA ALA A 205 -7.74 -15.16 -9.98
C ALA A 205 -6.59 -15.85 -10.77
N ASN A 206 -6.94 -16.65 -11.79
CA ASN A 206 -5.97 -17.32 -12.67
C ASN A 206 -5.53 -16.46 -13.87
N SER A 207 -5.99 -15.21 -13.97
CA SER A 207 -5.60 -14.30 -15.06
C SER A 207 -4.31 -13.53 -14.75
N HIS A 208 -3.88 -13.51 -13.51
CA HIS A 208 -2.68 -12.84 -13.02
C HIS A 208 -2.06 -13.61 -11.84
N SER A 209 -0.83 -13.31 -11.49
CA SER A 209 -0.20 -13.83 -10.29
C SER A 209 -0.95 -13.39 -9.04
N LEU A 210 -0.89 -14.19 -7.96
CA LEU A 210 -1.53 -13.85 -6.69
C LEU A 210 -1.08 -12.46 -6.21
N ILE A 211 -2.04 -11.60 -5.92
CA ILE A 211 -1.76 -10.24 -5.40
C ILE A 211 -1.49 -10.34 -3.92
N VAL A 212 -0.21 -10.28 -3.57
CA VAL A 212 0.29 -10.39 -2.20
C VAL A 212 0.92 -9.06 -1.79
N TYR A 213 0.65 -8.65 -0.56
CA TYR A 213 1.29 -7.50 0.06
C TYR A 213 2.26 -7.98 1.13
N PRO A 214 3.56 -8.10 0.81
CA PRO A 214 4.58 -8.41 1.78
C PRO A 214 5.00 -7.17 2.58
N LEU A 215 5.17 -7.37 3.89
CA LEU A 215 5.71 -6.38 4.83
C LEU A 215 7.06 -6.85 5.34
N ALA A 216 8.01 -5.94 5.50
CA ALA A 216 9.28 -6.21 6.15
C ALA A 216 9.90 -4.96 6.78
N LEU A 217 10.71 -5.15 7.82
CA LEU A 217 11.66 -4.16 8.30
C LEU A 217 12.85 -4.07 7.32
N THR A 218 13.31 -2.84 7.07
CA THR A 218 14.62 -2.64 6.43
C THR A 218 15.73 -2.96 7.43
N ARG A 219 16.97 -3.12 6.96
CA ARG A 219 18.13 -3.26 7.86
C ARG A 219 18.32 -2.07 8.81
N GLN A 220 17.90 -0.87 8.41
CA GLN A 220 17.83 0.28 9.30
C GLN A 220 16.73 0.08 10.35
N GLY A 221 15.52 -0.29 9.91
CA GLY A 221 14.36 -0.48 10.77
C GLY A 221 14.55 -1.57 11.83
N THR A 222 15.36 -2.61 11.55
CA THR A 222 15.67 -3.64 12.58
C THR A 222 16.43 -3.08 13.79
N LYS A 223 17.07 -1.93 13.65
CA LYS A 223 17.78 -1.23 14.73
C LYS A 223 16.91 -0.20 15.45
N ASN A 224 15.73 0.11 14.92
CA ASN A 224 14.77 1.04 15.49
C ASN A 224 13.75 0.25 16.31
N LYS A 225 13.83 0.34 17.64
CA LYS A 225 12.96 -0.40 18.58
C LYS A 225 11.48 -0.09 18.35
N GLU A 226 11.15 1.16 18.10
CA GLU A 226 9.78 1.60 17.83
C GLU A 226 9.25 1.03 16.51
N ALA A 227 10.12 0.90 15.50
CA ALA A 227 9.74 0.29 14.23
C ALA A 227 9.47 -1.22 14.37
N VAL A 228 10.26 -1.93 15.18
CA VAL A 228 10.02 -3.35 15.47
C VAL A 228 8.69 -3.53 16.19
N GLN A 229 8.36 -2.68 17.18
CA GLN A 229 7.10 -2.72 17.89
C GLN A 229 5.91 -2.40 16.98
N PHE A 230 6.05 -1.38 16.13
CA PHE A 230 5.01 -1.02 15.17
C PHE A 230 4.78 -2.11 14.12
N GLU A 231 5.85 -2.71 13.57
CA GLU A 231 5.73 -3.86 12.65
C GLU A 231 4.96 -5.01 13.29
N GLN A 232 5.30 -5.35 14.53
CA GLN A 232 4.61 -6.40 15.27
C GLN A 232 3.12 -6.06 15.48
N PHE A 233 2.79 -4.81 15.79
CA PHE A 233 1.40 -4.35 15.89
C PHE A 233 0.66 -4.51 14.56
N VAL A 234 1.26 -4.09 13.44
CA VAL A 234 0.67 -4.21 12.10
C VAL A 234 0.41 -5.68 11.74
N LYS A 235 1.31 -6.59 12.11
CA LYS A 235 1.23 -8.03 11.77
C LYS A 235 0.24 -8.80 12.62
N SER A 236 0.14 -8.51 13.91
CA SER A 236 -0.51 -9.40 14.87
C SER A 236 -1.74 -8.82 15.54
N SER A 237 -1.87 -7.48 15.64
CA SER A 237 -2.95 -6.86 16.38
C SER A 237 -4.31 -7.08 15.70
N GLN A 238 -5.33 -7.42 16.49
CA GLN A 238 -6.70 -7.56 16.01
C GLN A 238 -7.24 -6.24 15.44
N ILE A 239 -6.80 -5.10 15.99
CA ILE A 239 -7.15 -3.76 15.51
C ILE A 239 -6.67 -3.57 14.06
N ALA A 240 -5.39 -3.88 13.79
CA ALA A 240 -4.83 -3.77 12.45
C ALA A 240 -5.56 -4.70 11.46
N LYS A 241 -5.83 -5.94 11.85
CA LYS A 241 -6.59 -6.91 11.05
C LYS A 241 -7.98 -6.39 10.68
N THR A 242 -8.72 -5.88 11.66
CA THR A 242 -10.06 -5.31 11.46
C THR A 242 -10.01 -4.10 10.51
N ILE A 243 -9.01 -3.23 10.64
CA ILE A 243 -8.84 -2.09 9.73
C ILE A 243 -8.55 -2.55 8.31
N PHE A 244 -7.64 -3.51 8.10
CA PHE A 244 -7.36 -4.04 6.77
C PHE A 244 -8.62 -4.65 6.13
N GLN A 245 -9.40 -5.42 6.87
CA GLN A 245 -10.66 -6.00 6.39
C GLN A 245 -11.71 -4.93 6.07
N LYS A 246 -11.83 -3.88 6.90
CA LYS A 246 -12.69 -2.70 6.65
C LYS A 246 -12.40 -2.07 5.27
N TYR A 247 -11.14 -1.99 4.88
CA TYR A 247 -10.72 -1.46 3.58
C TYR A 247 -10.72 -2.50 2.45
N GLY A 248 -11.18 -3.73 2.70
CA GLY A 248 -11.39 -4.76 1.69
C GLY A 248 -10.16 -5.65 1.41
N PHE A 249 -9.10 -5.56 2.19
CA PHE A 249 -8.00 -6.51 2.14
C PHE A 249 -8.42 -7.87 2.70
N SER A 250 -7.93 -8.95 2.09
CA SER A 250 -8.02 -10.29 2.65
C SER A 250 -6.77 -10.60 3.48
N LEU A 251 -6.97 -11.25 4.60
CA LEU A 251 -5.90 -11.76 5.44
C LEU A 251 -5.60 -13.21 5.04
N LYS A 252 -4.35 -13.63 5.12
CA LYS A 252 -4.04 -15.05 5.01
C LYS A 252 -4.64 -15.74 6.23
N SER A 253 -5.49 -16.72 5.98
CA SER A 253 -6.00 -17.65 7.00
C SER A 253 -4.92 -18.62 7.40
#